data_8d1cc22587b73692d4d624237502c61f
#
_entry.id   8d1cc22587b73692d4d624237502c61f
#
_cell.length_a   1.000
_cell.length_b   1.000
_cell.length_c   1.000
_cell.angle_alpha   90.00
_cell.angle_beta   90.00
_cell.angle_gamma   90.00
#
_symmetry.space_group_name_H-M   'P 1'
#
loop_
_entity.id
_entity.type
_entity.pdbx_description
1 polymer ?
#
loop_
_entity_poly.entity_id
_entity_poly.type
_entity_poly.pdbx_seq_one_letter_code
_entity_poly.pdbx_strand_id
1 'polypeptide(L)'
;MKKRLGFLLLILFPLTLFSQQDVSADELFAQARTAAFEKKDYPTSIALAKEAIKKAPEYTEIAVFLGRVYTWNEDLAAAREVFSELERKEVKDEDFFLAYASLEYWNDNYTKAVEILDKGLGYHPKSEALWHLKAKVHNSSGNYALAEEAVNALLQINPGNTEGREMLVRLSDLTSKNAVGITYGFSHFDRQFADDWHMVGISYKRVTPIGSVILRGNYANKFAEDGTQIELEAYPKISPTFYLYIGAAYSNDVGIFPKYRTGVSLNANLPKSFEAEIGYRQLHFTDDIWLYTASIGKYYKNFWFNLRTYITPDRENISHSYTGTVRYYTKGAEDYFTVQAGTGISPEENRSNLLVNETFKLKTYKIGAGYNFSVKRTNIFSVSAMYFNQEYRPNEKGNQFDITFGYTKKF
;
A
#
# COMPACT_ATOMS: atom_id res chain seq x y z
N MET A 1 -41.30 19.66 -98.76
CA MET A 1 -42.04 19.16 -97.58
C MET A 1 -41.11 18.28 -96.77
N LYS A 2 -40.52 18.74 -95.62
CA LYS A 2 -39.76 17.92 -94.68
C LYS A 2 -40.24 18.30 -93.31
N LYS A 3 -40.91 17.34 -92.63
CA LYS A 3 -41.39 17.43 -91.27
C LYS A 3 -40.17 17.27 -90.34
N ARG A 4 -39.91 18.24 -89.43
CA ARG A 4 -38.96 18.09 -88.32
C ARG A 4 -39.74 17.61 -87.12
N LEU A 5 -39.38 16.42 -86.64
CA LEU A 5 -39.84 15.81 -85.37
C LEU A 5 -38.95 16.32 -84.24
N GLY A 6 -39.52 17.13 -83.37
CA GLY A 6 -38.81 17.58 -82.16
C GLY A 6 -38.83 16.50 -81.09
N PHE A 7 -37.67 16.08 -80.67
CA PHE A 7 -37.47 15.10 -79.57
C PHE A 7 -37.39 15.88 -78.28
N LEU A 8 -38.42 15.76 -77.41
CA LEU A 8 -38.46 16.37 -76.09
C LEU A 8 -37.74 15.40 -75.10
N LEU A 9 -36.53 15.73 -74.71
CA LEU A 9 -35.77 14.96 -73.75
C LEU A 9 -36.23 15.36 -72.31
N LEU A 10 -37.07 14.52 -71.71
CA LEU A 10 -37.48 14.67 -70.31
C LEU A 10 -36.34 14.21 -69.43
N ILE A 11 -35.57 15.14 -68.78
CA ILE A 11 -34.52 14.82 -67.79
C ILE A 11 -35.25 14.52 -66.48
N LEU A 12 -35.36 13.21 -66.13
CA LEU A 12 -35.72 12.74 -64.80
C LEU A 12 -34.54 12.96 -63.88
N PHE A 13 -34.60 13.99 -63.04
CA PHE A 13 -33.67 14.17 -61.90
C PHE A 13 -34.12 13.20 -60.82
N PRO A 14 -33.26 12.25 -60.37
CA PRO A 14 -33.61 11.45 -59.23
C PRO A 14 -33.52 12.36 -57.99
N LEU A 15 -34.65 12.69 -57.38
CA LEU A 15 -34.72 13.18 -56.01
C LEU A 15 -34.22 12.06 -55.08
N THR A 16 -32.91 12.03 -54.78
CA THR A 16 -32.41 11.29 -53.69
C THR A 16 -32.97 11.95 -52.45
N LEU A 17 -34.05 11.39 -51.91
CA LEU A 17 -34.46 11.59 -50.52
C LEU A 17 -33.29 11.10 -49.66
N PHE A 18 -32.45 12.03 -49.19
CA PHE A 18 -31.62 11.78 -48.03
C PHE A 18 -32.60 11.53 -46.88
N SER A 19 -32.90 10.27 -46.63
CA SER A 19 -33.45 9.87 -45.34
C SER A 19 -32.42 10.32 -44.28
N GLN A 20 -32.72 11.38 -43.56
CA GLN A 20 -32.02 11.68 -42.34
C GLN A 20 -32.19 10.42 -41.46
N GLN A 21 -31.18 9.61 -41.42
CA GLN A 21 -31.13 8.47 -40.50
C GLN A 21 -31.27 9.07 -39.12
N ASP A 22 -32.39 8.82 -38.46
CA ASP A 22 -32.69 9.37 -37.16
C ASP A 22 -31.69 8.74 -36.16
N VAL A 23 -30.64 9.50 -35.80
CA VAL A 23 -29.55 9.04 -34.97
C VAL A 23 -30.12 8.56 -33.61
N SER A 24 -29.86 7.34 -33.24
CA SER A 24 -30.39 6.75 -32.00
C SER A 24 -29.83 7.43 -30.75
N ALA A 25 -30.50 7.25 -29.59
CA ALA A 25 -30.01 7.74 -28.32
C ALA A 25 -28.64 7.15 -27.98
N ASP A 26 -28.41 5.86 -28.28
CA ASP A 26 -27.12 5.17 -28.03
C ASP A 26 -26.00 5.74 -28.90
N GLU A 27 -26.28 6.04 -30.17
CA GLU A 27 -25.30 6.68 -31.08
C GLU A 27 -24.92 8.09 -30.61
N LEU A 28 -25.91 8.91 -30.24
CA LEU A 28 -25.69 10.25 -29.68
C LEU A 28 -24.88 10.16 -28.38
N PHE A 29 -25.18 9.20 -27.52
CA PHE A 29 -24.45 8.96 -26.30
C PHE A 29 -23.00 8.53 -26.54
N ALA A 30 -22.77 7.63 -27.49
CA ALA A 30 -21.41 7.22 -27.90
C ALA A 30 -20.60 8.42 -28.44
N GLN A 31 -21.22 9.27 -29.26
CA GLN A 31 -20.59 10.51 -29.75
C GLN A 31 -20.31 11.50 -28.61
N ALA A 32 -21.23 11.65 -27.65
CA ALA A 32 -21.04 12.49 -26.46
C ALA A 32 -19.84 12.01 -25.61
N ARG A 33 -19.73 10.70 -25.42
CA ARG A 33 -18.58 10.10 -24.71
C ARG A 33 -17.25 10.33 -25.42
N THR A 34 -17.21 10.16 -26.75
CA THR A 34 -16.02 10.46 -27.56
C THR A 34 -15.65 11.95 -27.48
N ALA A 35 -16.61 12.86 -27.52
CA ALA A 35 -16.38 14.29 -27.38
C ALA A 35 -15.75 14.60 -25.98
N ALA A 36 -16.28 14.02 -24.88
CA ALA A 36 -15.80 14.28 -23.55
C ALA A 36 -14.43 13.64 -23.26
N PHE A 37 -14.27 12.33 -23.54
CA PHE A 37 -13.08 11.58 -23.09
C PHE A 37 -11.88 11.72 -24.01
N GLU A 38 -12.11 11.74 -25.36
CA GLU A 38 -11.02 11.76 -26.32
C GLU A 38 -10.65 13.19 -26.72
N LYS A 39 -11.68 14.05 -26.95
CA LYS A 39 -11.47 15.42 -27.47
C LYS A 39 -11.47 16.47 -26.35
N LYS A 40 -11.99 16.15 -25.16
CA LYS A 40 -12.24 17.10 -24.05
C LYS A 40 -13.12 18.28 -24.47
N ASP A 41 -13.97 18.05 -25.47
CA ASP A 41 -14.95 19.02 -25.95
C ASP A 41 -16.26 18.86 -25.17
N TYR A 42 -16.28 19.43 -23.97
CA TYR A 42 -17.41 19.34 -23.05
C TYR A 42 -18.67 20.04 -23.58
N PRO A 43 -18.60 21.22 -24.23
CA PRO A 43 -19.80 21.83 -24.83
C PRO A 43 -20.49 20.95 -25.85
N THR A 44 -19.77 20.35 -26.79
CA THR A 44 -20.33 19.40 -27.78
C THR A 44 -20.87 18.15 -27.08
N SER A 45 -20.16 17.61 -26.09
CA SER A 45 -20.62 16.46 -25.30
C SER A 45 -21.96 16.74 -24.60
N ILE A 46 -22.10 17.90 -23.98
CA ILE A 46 -23.34 18.34 -23.30
C ILE A 46 -24.51 18.43 -24.32
N ALA A 47 -24.28 19.01 -25.47
CA ALA A 47 -25.31 19.13 -26.50
C ALA A 47 -25.81 17.75 -26.96
N LEU A 48 -24.90 16.84 -27.28
CA LEU A 48 -25.19 15.47 -27.71
C LEU A 48 -25.90 14.66 -26.62
N ALA A 49 -25.42 14.75 -25.35
CA ALA A 49 -26.05 14.05 -24.23
C ALA A 49 -27.48 14.56 -23.97
N LYS A 50 -27.72 15.87 -24.05
CA LYS A 50 -29.07 16.44 -23.94
C LYS A 50 -30.02 15.95 -25.07
N GLU A 51 -29.50 15.81 -26.27
CA GLU A 51 -30.28 15.29 -27.38
C GLU A 51 -30.59 13.80 -27.20
N ALA A 52 -29.61 13.01 -26.70
CA ALA A 52 -29.80 11.61 -26.36
C ALA A 52 -30.89 11.43 -25.28
N ILE A 53 -30.87 12.25 -24.21
CA ILE A 53 -31.88 12.22 -23.12
C ILE A 53 -33.29 12.56 -23.68
N LYS A 54 -33.42 13.49 -24.61
CA LYS A 54 -34.73 13.80 -25.24
C LYS A 54 -35.30 12.57 -25.95
N LYS A 55 -34.46 11.73 -26.54
CA LYS A 55 -34.89 10.50 -27.23
C LYS A 55 -35.14 9.34 -26.27
N ALA A 56 -34.41 9.29 -25.15
CA ALA A 56 -34.53 8.24 -24.13
C ALA A 56 -34.54 8.85 -22.72
N PRO A 57 -35.66 9.45 -22.25
CA PRO A 57 -35.72 10.16 -20.97
C PRO A 57 -35.49 9.29 -19.74
N GLU A 58 -35.77 7.98 -19.85
CA GLU A 58 -35.62 7.02 -18.76
C GLU A 58 -34.23 6.37 -18.72
N TYR A 59 -33.33 6.76 -19.65
CA TYR A 59 -31.98 6.22 -19.67
C TYR A 59 -31.07 7.00 -18.70
N THR A 60 -31.11 6.57 -17.42
CA THR A 60 -30.45 7.24 -16.30
C THR A 60 -28.94 7.39 -16.48
N GLU A 61 -28.26 6.42 -17.12
CA GLU A 61 -26.83 6.47 -17.39
C GLU A 61 -26.43 7.73 -18.21
N ILE A 62 -27.24 8.12 -19.21
CA ILE A 62 -26.99 9.33 -20.00
C ILE A 62 -27.11 10.58 -19.13
N ALA A 63 -28.08 10.61 -18.20
CA ALA A 63 -28.26 11.73 -17.30
C ALA A 63 -27.13 11.82 -16.27
N VAL A 64 -26.67 10.70 -15.72
CA VAL A 64 -25.49 10.64 -14.83
C VAL A 64 -24.25 11.14 -15.57
N PHE A 65 -24.05 10.69 -16.81
CA PHE A 65 -22.95 11.16 -17.65
C PHE A 65 -23.03 12.67 -17.92
N LEU A 66 -24.22 13.19 -18.24
CA LEU A 66 -24.43 14.64 -18.43
C LEU A 66 -24.03 15.44 -17.19
N GLY A 67 -24.42 14.98 -15.98
CA GLY A 67 -24.01 15.59 -14.73
C GLY A 67 -22.49 15.61 -14.54
N ARG A 68 -21.79 14.52 -14.91
CA ARG A 68 -20.32 14.46 -14.90
C ARG A 68 -19.69 15.44 -15.86
N VAL A 69 -20.22 15.54 -17.10
CA VAL A 69 -19.68 16.46 -18.11
C VAL A 69 -19.89 17.91 -17.70
N TYR A 70 -21.03 18.25 -17.09
CA TYR A 70 -21.21 19.58 -16.48
C TYR A 70 -20.19 19.84 -15.36
N THR A 71 -19.91 18.85 -14.51
CA THR A 71 -18.88 18.97 -13.47
C THR A 71 -17.50 19.25 -14.08
N TRP A 72 -17.12 18.55 -15.14
CA TRP A 72 -15.83 18.76 -15.83
C TRP A 72 -15.77 20.07 -16.59
N ASN A 73 -16.92 20.60 -17.02
CA ASN A 73 -17.05 21.90 -17.67
C ASN A 73 -17.18 23.05 -16.66
N GLU A 74 -17.05 22.77 -15.35
CA GLU A 74 -17.18 23.72 -14.25
C GLU A 74 -18.57 24.40 -14.13
N ASP A 75 -19.60 23.89 -14.83
CA ASP A 75 -20.98 24.31 -14.67
C ASP A 75 -21.65 23.58 -13.51
N LEU A 76 -21.25 23.96 -12.30
CA LEU A 76 -21.65 23.29 -11.08
C LEU A 76 -23.16 23.41 -10.79
N ALA A 77 -23.79 24.49 -11.26
CA ALA A 77 -25.23 24.71 -11.05
C ALA A 77 -26.04 23.72 -11.89
N ALA A 78 -25.72 23.59 -13.18
CA ALA A 78 -26.36 22.62 -14.06
C ALA A 78 -26.07 21.16 -13.63
N ALA A 79 -24.84 20.86 -13.16
CA ALA A 79 -24.52 19.55 -12.64
C ALA A 79 -25.40 19.18 -11.42
N ARG A 80 -25.54 20.10 -10.45
CA ARG A 80 -26.41 19.90 -9.28
C ARG A 80 -27.87 19.74 -9.64
N GLU A 81 -28.35 20.49 -10.61
CA GLU A 81 -29.75 20.36 -11.09
C GLU A 81 -30.00 18.94 -11.63
N VAL A 82 -29.13 18.45 -12.50
CA VAL A 82 -29.23 17.08 -13.06
C VAL A 82 -29.20 16.03 -11.96
N PHE A 83 -28.25 16.10 -11.04
CA PHE A 83 -28.15 15.11 -9.97
C PHE A 83 -29.30 15.20 -8.96
N SER A 84 -29.81 16.39 -8.67
CA SER A 84 -30.98 16.57 -7.80
C SER A 84 -32.26 16.01 -8.45
N GLU A 85 -32.38 16.08 -9.77
CA GLU A 85 -33.49 15.43 -10.48
C GLU A 85 -33.41 13.91 -10.40
N LEU A 86 -32.21 13.33 -10.58
CA LEU A 86 -31.96 11.89 -10.43
C LEU A 86 -32.21 11.43 -8.99
N GLU A 87 -31.85 12.23 -7.97
CA GLU A 87 -32.16 11.96 -6.57
C GLU A 87 -33.66 11.94 -6.32
N ARG A 88 -34.43 12.88 -6.91
CA ARG A 88 -35.91 12.90 -6.84
C ARG A 88 -36.58 11.70 -7.52
N LYS A 89 -35.96 11.17 -8.58
CA LYS A 89 -36.37 9.93 -9.27
C LYS A 89 -35.95 8.66 -8.51
N GLU A 90 -35.35 8.79 -7.34
CA GLU A 90 -34.86 7.68 -6.50
C GLU A 90 -33.92 6.72 -7.24
N VAL A 91 -33.06 7.24 -8.09
CA VAL A 91 -32.06 6.45 -8.80
C VAL A 91 -31.09 5.81 -7.78
N LYS A 92 -30.89 4.49 -7.91
CA LYS A 92 -30.11 3.67 -6.94
C LYS A 92 -28.78 3.19 -7.52
N ASP A 93 -28.40 3.60 -8.72
CA ASP A 93 -27.17 3.18 -9.38
C ASP A 93 -25.93 3.65 -8.64
N GLU A 94 -24.95 2.76 -8.50
CA GLU A 94 -23.66 3.08 -7.88
C GLU A 94 -22.98 4.28 -8.56
N ASP A 95 -23.04 4.32 -9.90
CA ASP A 95 -22.41 5.37 -10.70
C ASP A 95 -23.02 6.76 -10.46
N PHE A 96 -24.34 6.82 -10.19
CA PHE A 96 -25.01 8.06 -9.79
C PHE A 96 -24.45 8.60 -8.47
N PHE A 97 -24.33 7.75 -7.43
CA PHE A 97 -23.78 8.18 -6.14
C PHE A 97 -22.32 8.60 -6.25
N LEU A 98 -21.52 7.87 -7.01
CA LEU A 98 -20.12 8.23 -7.27
C LEU A 98 -19.99 9.58 -7.99
N ALA A 99 -20.79 9.81 -9.01
CA ALA A 99 -20.75 11.04 -9.79
C ALA A 99 -21.16 12.26 -8.94
N TYR A 100 -22.28 12.14 -8.24
CA TYR A 100 -22.80 13.24 -7.42
C TYR A 100 -21.89 13.53 -6.22
N ALA A 101 -21.42 12.51 -5.51
CA ALA A 101 -20.48 12.70 -4.42
C ALA A 101 -19.13 13.28 -4.88
N SER A 102 -18.67 12.92 -6.09
CA SER A 102 -17.45 13.49 -6.66
C SER A 102 -17.61 14.98 -6.96
N LEU A 103 -18.75 15.40 -7.49
CA LEU A 103 -19.07 16.83 -7.71
C LEU A 103 -18.93 17.60 -6.39
N GLU A 104 -19.57 17.14 -5.33
CA GLU A 104 -19.57 17.82 -4.03
C GLU A 104 -18.19 17.76 -3.35
N TYR A 105 -17.45 16.64 -3.50
CA TYR A 105 -16.09 16.48 -3.02
C TYR A 105 -15.10 17.46 -3.66
N TRP A 106 -15.13 17.61 -4.98
CA TRP A 106 -14.23 18.51 -5.72
C TRP A 106 -14.55 20.00 -5.48
N ASN A 107 -15.72 20.29 -4.93
CA ASN A 107 -16.15 21.64 -4.55
C ASN A 107 -16.13 21.86 -3.04
N ASP A 108 -15.34 21.07 -2.30
CA ASP A 108 -15.11 21.16 -0.85
C ASP A 108 -16.39 21.04 0.00
N ASN A 109 -17.51 20.60 -0.59
CA ASN A 109 -18.76 20.35 0.13
C ASN A 109 -18.75 18.93 0.73
N TYR A 110 -17.80 18.70 1.63
CA TYR A 110 -17.54 17.37 2.22
C TYR A 110 -18.76 16.79 2.95
N THR A 111 -19.54 17.63 3.61
CA THR A 111 -20.76 17.19 4.33
C THR A 111 -21.78 16.56 3.38
N LYS A 112 -22.07 17.24 2.25
CA LYS A 112 -23.02 16.74 1.26
C LYS A 112 -22.46 15.49 0.55
N ALA A 113 -21.15 15.48 0.24
CA ALA A 113 -20.50 14.33 -0.35
C ALA A 113 -20.64 13.07 0.54
N VAL A 114 -20.44 13.19 1.86
CA VAL A 114 -20.60 12.09 2.82
C VAL A 114 -22.06 11.63 2.85
N GLU A 115 -23.03 12.54 2.91
CA GLU A 115 -24.48 12.19 2.90
C GLU A 115 -24.84 11.34 1.67
N ILE A 116 -24.37 11.76 0.48
CA ILE A 116 -24.62 11.04 -0.76
C ILE A 116 -23.96 9.65 -0.74
N LEU A 117 -22.71 9.57 -0.25
CA LEU A 117 -21.97 8.32 -0.14
C LEU A 117 -22.61 7.35 0.84
N ASP A 118 -23.16 7.85 1.96
CA ASP A 118 -23.86 7.03 2.95
C ASP A 118 -25.14 6.43 2.37
N LYS A 119 -25.90 7.23 1.59
CA LYS A 119 -27.06 6.72 0.84
C LYS A 119 -26.65 5.65 -0.17
N GLY A 120 -25.59 5.90 -0.94
CA GLY A 120 -25.06 4.96 -1.93
C GLY A 120 -24.58 3.66 -1.31
N LEU A 121 -23.87 3.72 -0.19
CA LEU A 121 -23.42 2.55 0.56
C LEU A 121 -24.57 1.77 1.21
N GLY A 122 -25.71 2.43 1.50
CA GLY A 122 -26.93 1.75 1.92
C GLY A 122 -27.47 0.79 0.85
N TYR A 123 -27.35 1.13 -0.42
CA TYR A 123 -27.74 0.28 -1.55
C TYR A 123 -26.60 -0.65 -2.00
N HIS A 124 -25.36 -0.19 -1.96
CA HIS A 124 -24.16 -0.89 -2.46
C HIS A 124 -23.10 -1.06 -1.35
N PRO A 125 -23.37 -1.82 -0.28
CA PRO A 125 -22.48 -1.90 0.90
C PRO A 125 -21.10 -2.50 0.59
N LYS A 126 -20.95 -3.20 -0.56
CA LYS A 126 -19.70 -3.80 -1.01
C LYS A 126 -19.02 -3.02 -2.13
N SER A 127 -19.44 -1.80 -2.40
CA SER A 127 -18.79 -0.95 -3.41
C SER A 127 -17.44 -0.45 -2.93
N GLU A 128 -16.37 -0.94 -3.54
CA GLU A 128 -15.01 -0.45 -3.30
C GLU A 128 -14.87 1.04 -3.66
N ALA A 129 -15.51 1.46 -4.74
CA ALA A 129 -15.41 2.82 -5.25
C ALA A 129 -16.07 3.83 -4.29
N LEU A 130 -17.24 3.53 -3.75
CA LEU A 130 -17.92 4.37 -2.77
C LEU A 130 -17.13 4.47 -1.45
N TRP A 131 -16.64 3.34 -0.93
CA TRP A 131 -15.80 3.35 0.28
C TRP A 131 -14.50 4.13 0.06
N HIS A 132 -13.86 3.98 -1.10
CA HIS A 132 -12.64 4.71 -1.41
C HIS A 132 -12.89 6.23 -1.50
N LEU A 133 -13.97 6.65 -2.17
CA LEU A 133 -14.33 8.06 -2.24
C LEU A 133 -14.68 8.61 -0.85
N LYS A 134 -15.42 7.87 -0.03
CA LYS A 134 -15.74 8.26 1.35
C LYS A 134 -14.48 8.47 2.19
N ALA A 135 -13.50 7.58 2.05
CA ALA A 135 -12.20 7.73 2.70
C ALA A 135 -11.47 9.00 2.24
N LYS A 136 -11.47 9.31 0.94
CA LYS A 136 -10.88 10.54 0.40
C LYS A 136 -11.57 11.80 0.94
N VAL A 137 -12.89 11.80 0.98
CA VAL A 137 -13.69 12.93 1.52
C VAL A 137 -13.35 13.18 2.98
N HIS A 138 -13.36 12.15 3.83
CA HIS A 138 -13.01 12.28 5.24
C HIS A 138 -11.55 12.69 5.45
N ASN A 139 -10.62 12.19 4.63
CA ASN A 139 -9.22 12.59 4.70
C ASN A 139 -9.03 14.08 4.37
N SER A 140 -9.69 14.57 3.31
CA SER A 140 -9.62 15.97 2.89
C SER A 140 -10.28 16.91 3.88
N SER A 141 -11.35 16.48 4.56
CA SER A 141 -12.00 17.24 5.63
C SER A 141 -11.27 17.19 6.98
N GLY A 142 -10.11 16.48 7.08
CA GLY A 142 -9.34 16.32 8.32
C GLY A 142 -9.90 15.31 9.31
N ASN A 143 -10.97 14.60 8.95
CA ASN A 143 -11.60 13.57 9.79
C ASN A 143 -10.88 12.23 9.63
N TYR A 144 -9.60 12.17 10.02
CA TYR A 144 -8.71 11.02 9.77
C TYR A 144 -9.20 9.70 10.36
N ALA A 145 -9.86 9.74 11.52
CA ALA A 145 -10.43 8.53 12.13
C ALA A 145 -11.56 7.90 11.29
N LEU A 146 -12.46 8.73 10.73
CA LEU A 146 -13.50 8.29 9.83
C LEU A 146 -12.95 7.86 8.46
N ALA A 147 -11.90 8.53 7.99
CA ALA A 147 -11.19 8.12 6.78
C ALA A 147 -10.56 6.72 6.96
N GLU A 148 -9.90 6.47 8.11
CA GLU A 148 -9.33 5.17 8.46
C GLU A 148 -10.41 4.08 8.53
N GLU A 149 -11.58 4.41 9.07
CA GLU A 149 -12.73 3.49 9.11
C GLU A 149 -13.21 3.10 7.71
N ALA A 150 -13.37 4.08 6.84
CA ALA A 150 -13.79 3.84 5.45
C ALA A 150 -12.76 3.01 4.66
N VAL A 151 -11.45 3.27 4.85
CA VAL A 151 -10.40 2.44 4.22
C VAL A 151 -10.40 1.02 4.77
N ASN A 152 -10.62 0.82 6.06
CA ASN A 152 -10.71 -0.52 6.63
C ASN A 152 -11.90 -1.31 6.06
N ALA A 153 -13.07 -0.65 5.85
CA ALA A 153 -14.21 -1.28 5.18
C ALA A 153 -13.86 -1.67 3.74
N LEU A 154 -13.20 -0.79 2.98
CA LEU A 154 -12.69 -1.10 1.65
C LEU A 154 -11.77 -2.34 1.64
N LEU A 155 -10.82 -2.42 2.56
CA LEU A 155 -9.85 -3.51 2.63
C LEU A 155 -10.45 -4.84 3.15
N GLN A 156 -11.57 -4.79 3.87
CA GLN A 156 -12.34 -5.99 4.18
C GLN A 156 -13.02 -6.58 2.94
N ILE A 157 -13.43 -5.72 2.00
CA ILE A 157 -14.04 -6.13 0.73
C ILE A 157 -12.96 -6.61 -0.24
N ASN A 158 -11.89 -5.83 -0.40
CA ASN A 158 -10.78 -6.12 -1.28
C ASN A 158 -9.42 -5.92 -0.58
N PRO A 159 -8.87 -6.95 0.07
CA PRO A 159 -7.53 -6.87 0.66
C PRO A 159 -6.40 -6.60 -0.36
N GLY A 160 -6.67 -6.83 -1.66
CA GLY A 160 -5.77 -6.54 -2.77
C GLY A 160 -5.65 -5.07 -3.16
N ASN A 161 -6.47 -4.19 -2.59
CA ASN A 161 -6.48 -2.77 -2.94
C ASN A 161 -5.22 -2.07 -2.39
N THR A 162 -4.23 -1.83 -3.28
CA THR A 162 -2.94 -1.23 -2.91
C THR A 162 -3.08 0.23 -2.48
N GLU A 163 -3.93 1.02 -3.15
CA GLU A 163 -4.18 2.42 -2.80
C GLU A 163 -4.81 2.53 -1.40
N GLY A 164 -5.76 1.64 -1.08
CA GLY A 164 -6.36 1.55 0.24
C GLY A 164 -5.33 1.24 1.32
N ARG A 165 -4.40 0.29 1.08
CA ARG A 165 -3.33 -0.01 2.04
C ARG A 165 -2.37 1.16 2.25
N GLU A 166 -1.94 1.83 1.19
CA GLU A 166 -1.10 3.02 1.29
C GLU A 166 -1.79 4.15 2.06
N MET A 167 -3.07 4.36 1.79
CA MET A 167 -3.88 5.35 2.50
C MET A 167 -4.03 4.99 3.98
N LEU A 168 -4.25 3.71 4.31
CA LEU A 168 -4.36 3.24 5.69
C LEU A 168 -3.08 3.48 6.50
N VAL A 169 -1.91 3.21 5.91
CA VAL A 169 -0.62 3.49 6.56
C VAL A 169 -0.48 4.97 6.91
N ARG A 170 -0.81 5.87 5.97
CA ARG A 170 -0.76 7.31 6.22
C ARG A 170 -1.76 7.76 7.29
N LEU A 171 -2.99 7.24 7.25
CA LEU A 171 -4.02 7.57 8.22
C LEU A 171 -3.68 7.05 9.61
N SER A 172 -3.14 5.83 9.71
CA SER A 172 -2.68 5.26 10.99
C SER A 172 -1.59 6.10 11.65
N ASP A 173 -0.69 6.71 10.87
CA ASP A 173 0.30 7.67 11.38
C ASP A 173 -0.34 8.98 11.88
N LEU A 174 -1.52 9.35 11.39
CA LEU A 174 -2.25 10.56 11.81
C LEU A 174 -3.17 10.31 13.01
N THR A 175 -3.73 9.11 13.12
CA THR A 175 -4.70 8.73 14.16
C THR A 175 -4.05 8.15 15.41
N SER A 176 -2.91 7.44 15.24
CA SER A 176 -2.18 6.78 16.33
C SER A 176 -0.71 7.18 16.29
N LYS A 177 -0.38 8.28 16.97
CA LYS A 177 0.98 8.84 16.95
C LYS A 177 1.97 8.08 17.83
N ASN A 178 1.49 7.24 18.73
CA ASN A 178 2.33 6.51 19.68
C ASN A 178 2.05 5.01 19.57
N ALA A 179 3.08 4.20 19.82
CA ALA A 179 2.90 2.78 20.03
C ALA A 179 3.89 2.27 21.10
N VAL A 180 3.43 1.34 21.91
CA VAL A 180 4.28 0.57 22.85
C VAL A 180 4.27 -0.87 22.40
N GLY A 181 5.43 -1.50 22.32
CA GLY A 181 5.58 -2.89 21.92
C GLY A 181 6.37 -3.69 22.94
N ILE A 182 6.05 -4.97 23.05
CA ILE A 182 6.84 -5.98 23.72
C ILE A 182 7.07 -7.14 22.78
N THR A 183 8.28 -7.68 22.77
CA THR A 183 8.65 -8.87 22.00
C THR A 183 9.35 -9.88 22.90
N TYR A 184 9.11 -11.16 22.65
CA TYR A 184 9.81 -12.26 23.26
C TYR A 184 10.32 -13.18 22.16
N GLY A 185 11.62 -13.47 22.18
CA GLY A 185 12.29 -14.39 21.28
C GLY A 185 12.88 -15.56 22.05
N PHE A 186 12.73 -16.74 21.47
CA PHE A 186 13.32 -17.99 21.95
C PHE A 186 14.10 -18.63 20.79
N SER A 187 15.33 -19.08 21.07
CA SER A 187 16.18 -19.79 20.12
C SER A 187 16.70 -21.09 20.72
N HIS A 188 16.48 -22.20 20.03
CA HIS A 188 16.95 -23.52 20.36
C HIS A 188 18.00 -24.00 19.35
N PHE A 189 19.05 -24.68 19.85
CA PHE A 189 20.14 -25.20 19.03
C PHE A 189 20.28 -26.71 19.28
N ASP A 190 20.46 -27.48 18.22
CA ASP A 190 20.65 -28.94 18.35
C ASP A 190 22.13 -29.33 18.69
N ARG A 191 23.11 -28.49 18.31
CA ARG A 191 24.55 -28.82 18.42
C ARG A 191 25.45 -27.65 18.78
N GLN A 192 25.10 -26.42 18.32
CA GLN A 192 26.02 -25.30 18.34
C GLN A 192 26.23 -24.75 19.73
N PHE A 193 25.19 -24.70 20.56
CA PHE A 193 25.17 -24.23 21.92
C PHE A 193 24.40 -25.22 22.81
N ALA A 194 24.83 -25.36 24.07
CA ALA A 194 24.15 -26.21 25.02
C ALA A 194 22.89 -25.59 25.59
N ASP A 195 22.88 -24.27 25.71
CA ASP A 195 21.78 -23.51 26.33
C ASP A 195 20.91 -22.86 25.26
N ASP A 196 19.61 -22.84 25.51
CA ASP A 196 18.64 -22.05 24.76
C ASP A 196 18.81 -20.57 25.05
N TRP A 197 18.49 -19.72 24.07
CA TRP A 197 18.58 -18.28 24.24
C TRP A 197 17.21 -17.65 24.37
N HIS A 198 17.13 -16.66 25.24
CA HIS A 198 15.92 -15.88 25.48
C HIS A 198 16.19 -14.40 25.24
N MET A 199 15.27 -13.72 24.59
CA MET A 199 15.36 -12.29 24.36
C MET A 199 14.02 -11.61 24.61
N VAL A 200 14.05 -10.49 25.35
CA VAL A 200 12.89 -9.61 25.58
C VAL A 200 13.22 -8.24 25.05
N GLY A 201 12.31 -7.67 24.24
CA GLY A 201 12.41 -6.30 23.78
C GLY A 201 11.19 -5.49 24.20
N ILE A 202 11.41 -4.28 24.69
CA ILE A 202 10.37 -3.29 24.95
C ILE A 202 10.64 -2.09 24.04
N SER A 203 9.63 -1.58 23.35
CA SER A 203 9.79 -0.47 22.42
C SER A 203 8.72 0.59 22.62
N TYR A 204 9.10 1.84 22.35
CA TYR A 204 8.20 2.98 22.21
C TYR A 204 8.43 3.65 20.86
N LYS A 205 7.39 3.75 20.05
CA LYS A 205 7.38 4.47 18.77
C LYS A 205 6.60 5.77 18.91
N ARG A 206 7.17 6.85 18.36
CA ARG A 206 6.49 8.14 18.18
C ARG A 206 6.53 8.56 16.71
N VAL A 207 5.37 8.87 16.14
CA VAL A 207 5.24 9.48 14.81
C VAL A 207 5.27 10.99 14.95
N THR A 208 6.11 11.64 14.14
CA THR A 208 6.28 13.10 14.09
C THR A 208 6.06 13.58 12.65
N PRO A 209 5.87 14.89 12.41
CA PRO A 209 5.71 15.44 11.05
C PRO A 209 6.89 15.10 10.11
N ILE A 210 8.09 14.97 10.64
CA ILE A 210 9.31 14.68 9.87
C ILE A 210 9.62 13.19 9.73
N GLY A 211 8.83 12.32 10.39
CA GLY A 211 9.01 10.87 10.36
C GLY A 211 8.78 10.21 11.72
N SER A 212 9.09 8.94 11.85
CA SER A 212 8.93 8.21 13.10
C SER A 212 10.26 7.97 13.83
N VAL A 213 10.20 7.92 15.15
CA VAL A 213 11.32 7.57 16.03
C VAL A 213 10.90 6.39 16.90
N ILE A 214 11.81 5.45 17.12
CA ILE A 214 11.60 4.26 17.95
C ILE A 214 12.74 4.16 18.95
N LEU A 215 12.42 4.13 20.23
CA LEU A 215 13.34 3.79 21.30
C LEU A 215 13.06 2.33 21.72
N ARG A 216 14.12 1.52 21.88
CA ARG A 216 13.99 0.12 22.29
C ARG A 216 14.99 -0.22 23.36
N GLY A 217 14.54 -0.95 24.40
CA GLY A 217 15.38 -1.64 25.36
C GLY A 217 15.31 -3.13 25.10
N ASN A 218 16.45 -3.79 24.99
CA ASN A 218 16.56 -5.23 24.79
C ASN A 218 17.28 -5.84 25.99
N TYR A 219 16.77 -6.99 26.43
CA TYR A 219 17.43 -7.90 27.36
C TYR A 219 17.60 -9.25 26.65
N ALA A 220 18.73 -9.89 26.86
CA ALA A 220 18.95 -11.25 26.36
C ALA A 220 19.71 -12.06 27.38
N ASN A 221 19.33 -13.34 27.50
CA ASN A 221 20.10 -14.38 28.16
C ASN A 221 20.65 -15.31 27.07
N LYS A 222 21.99 -15.35 26.96
CA LYS A 222 22.73 -16.15 25.97
C LYS A 222 24.01 -16.63 26.60
N PHE A 223 24.41 -17.85 26.29
CA PHE A 223 25.65 -18.44 26.83
C PHE A 223 25.68 -18.50 28.34
N ALA A 224 24.51 -18.68 28.98
CA ALA A 224 24.34 -18.58 30.44
C ALA A 224 24.72 -17.21 31.06
N GLU A 225 24.78 -16.16 30.23
CA GLU A 225 25.04 -14.77 30.63
C GLU A 225 23.89 -13.86 30.24
N ASP A 226 23.72 -12.80 31.01
CA ASP A 226 22.68 -11.77 30.78
C ASP A 226 23.29 -10.53 30.12
N GLY A 227 22.55 -9.91 29.26
CA GLY A 227 22.94 -8.65 28.62
C GLY A 227 21.80 -7.73 28.32
N THR A 228 22.11 -6.45 28.25
CA THR A 228 21.16 -5.39 27.94
C THR A 228 21.65 -4.47 26.81
N GLN A 229 20.75 -3.94 26.03
CA GLN A 229 21.05 -3.00 24.96
C GLN A 229 19.95 -1.94 24.88
N ILE A 230 20.36 -0.69 24.67
CA ILE A 230 19.47 0.40 24.29
C ILE A 230 19.65 0.71 22.79
N GLU A 231 18.54 0.93 22.08
CA GLU A 231 18.55 1.17 20.63
C GLU A 231 17.62 2.35 20.29
N LEU A 232 18.06 3.23 19.42
CA LEU A 232 17.31 4.33 18.85
C LEU A 232 17.27 4.19 17.33
N GLU A 233 16.08 4.23 16.76
CA GLU A 233 15.86 4.23 15.30
C GLU A 233 15.05 5.46 14.91
N ALA A 234 15.34 6.02 13.76
CA ALA A 234 14.60 7.15 13.18
C ALA A 234 14.37 6.92 11.68
N TYR A 235 13.21 7.36 11.21
CA TYR A 235 12.79 7.24 9.81
C TYR A 235 12.39 8.61 9.25
N PRO A 236 13.33 9.57 9.12
CA PRO A 236 13.03 10.90 8.60
C PRO A 236 12.62 10.86 7.12
N LYS A 237 11.51 11.55 6.80
CA LYS A 237 11.00 11.73 5.44
C LYS A 237 11.76 12.88 4.77
N ILE A 238 12.37 12.63 3.60
CA ILE A 238 13.07 13.64 2.80
C ILE A 238 12.09 14.25 1.78
N SER A 239 11.27 13.39 1.17
CA SER A 239 10.28 13.76 0.17
C SER A 239 9.14 12.74 0.16
N PRO A 240 8.09 12.91 -0.65
CA PRO A 240 7.07 11.86 -0.84
C PRO A 240 7.64 10.52 -1.33
N THR A 241 8.76 10.57 -2.06
CA THR A 241 9.42 9.38 -2.64
C THR A 241 10.51 8.82 -1.73
N PHE A 242 11.27 9.66 -1.02
CA PHE A 242 12.47 9.24 -0.30
C PHE A 242 12.35 9.44 1.21
N TYR A 243 12.83 8.44 1.96
CA TYR A 243 13.03 8.54 3.41
C TYR A 243 14.31 7.81 3.82
N LEU A 244 14.86 8.17 4.98
CA LEU A 244 16.03 7.49 5.55
C LEU A 244 15.60 6.51 6.63
N TYR A 245 16.41 5.50 6.84
CA TYR A 245 16.57 4.78 8.10
C TYR A 245 17.88 5.23 8.74
N ILE A 246 17.82 5.57 10.02
CA ILE A 246 19.00 5.88 10.85
C ILE A 246 18.83 5.09 12.15
N GLY A 247 19.80 4.28 12.50
CA GLY A 247 19.78 3.48 13.71
C GLY A 247 21.09 3.57 14.48
N ALA A 248 21.01 3.60 15.81
CA ALA A 248 22.14 3.50 16.72
C ALA A 248 21.75 2.64 17.94
N ALA A 249 22.66 1.81 18.40
CA ALA A 249 22.48 1.04 19.64
C ALA A 249 23.79 0.99 20.45
N TYR A 250 23.64 0.79 21.76
CA TYR A 250 24.73 0.68 22.71
C TYR A 250 24.46 -0.42 23.73
N SER A 251 25.52 -1.17 24.07
CA SER A 251 25.53 -2.16 25.15
C SER A 251 26.87 -2.18 25.85
N ASN A 252 26.88 -2.43 27.16
CA ASN A 252 28.08 -2.75 27.89
C ASN A 252 28.41 -4.26 27.89
N ASP A 253 27.43 -5.09 27.54
CA ASP A 253 27.49 -6.55 27.59
C ASP A 253 28.00 -7.09 26.24
N VAL A 254 29.30 -6.81 25.97
CA VAL A 254 29.96 -7.16 24.72
C VAL A 254 30.12 -8.68 24.60
N GLY A 255 29.63 -9.22 23.46
CA GLY A 255 29.54 -10.68 23.29
C GLY A 255 28.07 -11.12 23.23
N ILE A 256 27.22 -10.62 24.11
CA ILE A 256 25.75 -10.82 24.02
C ILE A 256 25.16 -9.85 23.00
N PHE A 257 25.60 -8.59 23.04
CA PHE A 257 25.29 -7.53 22.07
C PHE A 257 26.57 -6.85 21.55
N PRO A 258 26.55 -6.25 20.35
CA PRO A 258 27.63 -5.35 19.95
C PRO A 258 27.69 -4.14 20.91
N LYS A 259 28.91 -3.71 21.25
CA LYS A 259 29.12 -2.50 22.08
C LYS A 259 28.48 -1.26 21.43
N TYR A 260 28.65 -1.13 20.10
CA TYR A 260 27.98 -0.13 19.28
C TYR A 260 27.38 -0.80 18.06
N ARG A 261 26.20 -0.33 17.67
CA ARG A 261 25.59 -0.65 16.39
C ARG A 261 25.15 0.65 15.75
N THR A 262 25.49 0.85 14.49
CA THR A 262 24.99 1.97 13.69
C THR A 262 24.44 1.47 12.35
N GLY A 263 23.57 2.25 11.73
CA GLY A 263 23.07 1.95 10.42
C GLY A 263 22.39 3.13 9.78
N VAL A 264 22.59 3.25 8.46
CA VAL A 264 21.89 4.24 7.64
C VAL A 264 21.45 3.56 6.34
N SER A 265 20.24 3.86 5.89
CA SER A 265 19.75 3.46 4.57
C SER A 265 18.94 4.57 3.93
N LEU A 266 19.07 4.72 2.62
CA LEU A 266 18.15 5.47 1.78
C LEU A 266 17.09 4.50 1.25
N ASN A 267 15.84 4.85 1.49
CA ASN A 267 14.67 4.12 1.01
C ASN A 267 13.92 4.96 -0.02
N ALA A 268 13.35 4.31 -1.04
CA ALA A 268 12.59 4.94 -2.09
C ALA A 268 11.27 4.20 -2.36
N ASN A 269 10.16 4.95 -2.37
CA ASN A 269 8.86 4.49 -2.90
C ASN A 269 8.80 4.84 -4.38
N LEU A 270 8.88 3.84 -5.24
CA LEU A 270 9.00 4.00 -6.68
C LEU A 270 7.64 3.84 -7.39
N PRO A 271 7.47 4.36 -8.62
CA PRO A 271 6.26 4.16 -9.40
C PRO A 271 5.88 2.68 -9.55
N LYS A 272 4.58 2.42 -9.81
CA LYS A 272 4.01 1.07 -9.97
C LYS A 272 4.20 0.18 -8.74
N SER A 273 4.15 0.77 -7.54
CA SER A 273 4.25 0.08 -6.24
C SER A 273 5.56 -0.71 -6.04
N PHE A 274 6.66 -0.25 -6.63
CA PHE A 274 7.99 -0.71 -6.30
C PHE A 274 8.55 0.06 -5.11
N GLU A 275 9.45 -0.57 -4.37
CA GLU A 275 10.28 0.06 -3.34
C GLU A 275 11.71 -0.42 -3.46
N ALA A 276 12.65 0.38 -3.01
CA ALA A 276 14.07 0.03 -3.01
C ALA A 276 14.76 0.58 -1.76
N GLU A 277 15.80 -0.10 -1.33
CA GLU A 277 16.67 0.33 -0.23
C GLU A 277 18.12 0.12 -0.62
N ILE A 278 18.98 1.05 -0.19
CA ILE A 278 20.43 0.90 -0.17
C ILE A 278 20.98 1.51 1.10
N GLY A 279 21.94 0.85 1.74
CA GLY A 279 22.49 1.36 2.99
C GLY A 279 23.61 0.52 3.55
N TYR A 280 23.97 0.83 4.81
CA TYR A 280 24.95 0.05 5.56
C TYR A 280 24.51 -0.18 7.01
N ARG A 281 25.13 -1.16 7.64
CA ARG A 281 25.11 -1.44 9.08
C ARG A 281 26.55 -1.60 9.55
N GLN A 282 26.86 -1.07 10.72
CA GLN A 282 28.14 -1.29 11.40
C GLN A 282 27.85 -1.91 12.76
N LEU A 283 28.58 -2.94 13.09
CA LEU A 283 28.54 -3.61 14.38
C LEU A 283 29.96 -3.57 14.95
N HIS A 284 30.12 -3.03 16.14
CA HIS A 284 31.39 -3.01 16.84
C HIS A 284 31.31 -3.93 18.07
N PHE A 285 32.09 -4.99 18.07
CA PHE A 285 32.36 -5.82 19.22
C PHE A 285 33.78 -5.49 19.75
N THR A 286 34.76 -6.31 19.46
CA THR A 286 36.19 -6.01 19.58
C THR A 286 36.69 -5.30 18.31
N ASP A 287 36.16 -5.73 17.15
CA ASP A 287 36.44 -5.17 15.83
C ASP A 287 35.17 -4.68 15.17
N ASP A 288 35.32 -3.88 14.12
CA ASP A 288 34.22 -3.35 13.33
C ASP A 288 33.84 -4.32 12.23
N ILE A 289 32.54 -4.64 12.16
CA ILE A 289 31.93 -5.42 11.08
C ILE A 289 31.04 -4.51 10.28
N TRP A 290 31.37 -4.31 8.99
CA TRP A 290 30.61 -3.52 8.07
C TRP A 290 29.75 -4.41 7.16
N LEU A 291 28.46 -4.08 7.04
CA LEU A 291 27.54 -4.79 6.18
C LEU A 291 26.84 -3.79 5.27
N TYR A 292 26.99 -3.95 3.98
CA TYR A 292 26.26 -3.16 3.00
C TYR A 292 24.97 -3.89 2.60
N THR A 293 23.87 -3.17 2.49
CA THR A 293 22.58 -3.74 2.16
C THR A 293 21.96 -3.09 0.93
N ALA A 294 21.27 -3.91 0.15
CA ALA A 294 20.36 -3.44 -0.89
C ALA A 294 19.11 -4.32 -0.90
N SER A 295 17.96 -3.72 -1.19
CA SER A 295 16.73 -4.48 -1.41
C SER A 295 15.85 -3.87 -2.47
N ILE A 296 15.03 -4.71 -3.10
CA ILE A 296 13.95 -4.32 -3.99
C ILE A 296 12.67 -5.01 -3.55
N GLY A 297 11.59 -4.25 -3.48
CA GLY A 297 10.26 -4.72 -3.13
C GLY A 297 9.23 -4.39 -4.19
N LYS A 298 8.12 -5.15 -4.21
CA LYS A 298 7.00 -4.96 -5.10
C LYS A 298 5.70 -5.36 -4.42
N TYR A 299 4.73 -4.43 -4.39
CA TYR A 299 3.35 -4.77 -4.08
C TYR A 299 2.61 -5.20 -5.35
N TYR A 300 1.88 -6.30 -5.28
CA TYR A 300 1.03 -6.79 -6.35
C TYR A 300 -0.20 -7.48 -5.76
N LYS A 301 -1.38 -6.87 -5.93
CA LYS A 301 -2.62 -7.33 -5.29
C LYS A 301 -2.42 -7.51 -3.78
N ASN A 302 -2.77 -8.67 -3.24
CA ASN A 302 -2.60 -9.00 -1.82
C ASN A 302 -1.16 -9.37 -1.43
N PHE A 303 -0.24 -9.35 -2.35
CA PHE A 303 1.14 -9.80 -2.12
C PHE A 303 2.11 -8.64 -2.04
N TRP A 304 3.10 -8.78 -1.19
CA TRP A 304 4.33 -8.02 -1.21
C TRP A 304 5.50 -8.98 -1.33
N PHE A 305 6.35 -8.72 -2.29
CA PHE A 305 7.58 -9.46 -2.56
C PHE A 305 8.75 -8.59 -2.24
N ASN A 306 9.78 -9.13 -1.60
CA ASN A 306 11.03 -8.42 -1.35
C ASN A 306 12.23 -9.37 -1.55
N LEU A 307 13.25 -8.87 -2.19
CA LEU A 307 14.55 -9.52 -2.26
C LEU A 307 15.57 -8.58 -1.65
N ARG A 308 16.29 -9.06 -0.63
CA ARG A 308 17.29 -8.30 0.11
C ARG A 308 18.63 -9.02 0.07
N THR A 309 19.70 -8.26 -0.04
CA THR A 309 21.08 -8.75 0.10
C THR A 309 21.83 -7.98 1.17
N TYR A 310 22.74 -8.69 1.85
CA TYR A 310 23.80 -8.09 2.65
C TYR A 310 25.15 -8.57 2.13
N ILE A 311 26.09 -7.65 2.05
CA ILE A 311 27.47 -7.89 1.64
C ILE A 311 28.35 -7.49 2.82
N THR A 312 29.10 -8.44 3.36
CA THR A 312 30.02 -8.23 4.48
C THR A 312 31.44 -8.42 3.97
N PRO A 313 32.18 -7.33 3.71
CA PRO A 313 33.60 -7.42 3.38
C PRO A 313 34.39 -7.86 4.59
N ASP A 314 35.32 -8.77 4.41
CA ASP A 314 36.33 -9.14 5.36
C ASP A 314 37.70 -9.07 4.67
N ARG A 315 38.80 -9.12 5.45
CA ARG A 315 40.18 -8.93 4.94
C ARG A 315 40.55 -9.88 3.81
N GLU A 316 40.05 -11.11 3.84
CA GLU A 316 40.39 -12.15 2.87
C GLU A 316 39.20 -12.61 2.02
N ASN A 317 37.98 -12.29 2.43
CA ASN A 317 36.77 -12.82 1.80
C ASN A 317 35.62 -11.82 1.86
N ILE A 318 34.67 -11.95 0.90
CA ILE A 318 33.40 -11.23 0.93
C ILE A 318 32.29 -12.24 1.19
N SER A 319 31.52 -12.03 2.25
CA SER A 319 30.33 -12.83 2.56
C SER A 319 29.09 -12.19 1.96
N HIS A 320 28.20 -13.01 1.46
CA HIS A 320 26.92 -12.60 0.88
C HIS A 320 25.76 -13.30 1.57
N SER A 321 24.73 -12.56 1.90
CA SER A 321 23.46 -13.07 2.38
C SER A 321 22.34 -12.63 1.45
N TYR A 322 21.42 -13.52 1.14
CA TYR A 322 20.25 -13.26 0.31
C TYR A 322 19.00 -13.71 1.04
N THR A 323 17.97 -12.88 1.07
CA THR A 323 16.68 -13.22 1.68
C THR A 323 15.55 -12.80 0.75
N GLY A 324 14.74 -13.77 0.33
CA GLY A 324 13.46 -13.54 -0.33
C GLY A 324 12.34 -13.57 0.72
N THR A 325 11.47 -12.58 0.70
CA THR A 325 10.31 -12.50 1.59
C THR A 325 9.05 -12.31 0.77
N VAL A 326 8.00 -13.04 1.12
CA VAL A 326 6.65 -12.87 0.56
C VAL A 326 5.69 -12.63 1.71
N ARG A 327 4.88 -11.57 1.61
CA ARG A 327 3.74 -11.32 2.50
C ARG A 327 2.45 -11.47 1.73
N TYR A 328 1.46 -12.09 2.36
CA TYR A 328 0.09 -12.18 1.86
C TYR A 328 -0.84 -11.48 2.83
N TYR A 329 -1.42 -10.36 2.40
CA TYR A 329 -2.34 -9.54 3.18
C TYR A 329 -3.74 -10.13 3.14
N THR A 330 -4.34 -10.32 4.31
CA THR A 330 -5.68 -10.92 4.47
C THR A 330 -6.77 -9.88 4.69
N LYS A 331 -6.42 -8.73 5.32
CA LYS A 331 -7.36 -7.64 5.63
C LYS A 331 -6.67 -6.29 5.48
N GLY A 332 -6.26 -5.66 6.58
CA GLY A 332 -5.59 -4.37 6.61
C GLY A 332 -4.07 -4.46 6.43
N ALA A 333 -3.38 -3.36 6.70
CA ALA A 333 -1.92 -3.26 6.56
C ALA A 333 -1.15 -4.11 7.60
N GLU A 334 -1.78 -4.42 8.74
CA GLU A 334 -1.18 -5.18 9.84
C GLU A 334 -1.62 -6.66 9.88
N ASP A 335 -2.46 -7.09 8.93
CA ASP A 335 -3.02 -8.45 8.89
C ASP A 335 -2.45 -9.22 7.71
N TYR A 336 -1.35 -9.95 7.93
CA TYR A 336 -0.67 -10.68 6.86
C TYR A 336 0.07 -11.91 7.32
N PHE A 337 0.18 -12.90 6.44
CA PHE A 337 1.12 -14.00 6.54
C PHE A 337 2.44 -13.61 5.88
N THR A 338 3.55 -14.07 6.46
CA THR A 338 4.89 -13.91 5.91
C THR A 338 5.51 -15.27 5.69
N VAL A 339 6.17 -15.45 4.56
CA VAL A 339 7.10 -16.56 4.32
C VAL A 339 8.41 -15.95 3.85
N GLN A 340 9.51 -16.45 4.39
CA GLN A 340 10.84 -16.03 3.95
C GLN A 340 11.79 -17.22 3.83
N ALA A 341 12.70 -17.13 2.88
CA ALA A 341 13.75 -18.10 2.68
C ALA A 341 15.02 -17.39 2.22
N GLY A 342 16.18 -17.95 2.53
CA GLY A 342 17.42 -17.31 2.17
C GLY A 342 18.67 -18.09 2.51
N THR A 343 19.81 -17.45 2.24
CA THR A 343 21.14 -17.95 2.55
C THR A 343 21.93 -16.88 3.30
N GLY A 344 22.89 -17.31 4.12
CA GLY A 344 23.67 -16.40 4.96
C GLY A 344 22.86 -15.81 6.10
N ILE A 345 23.51 -15.09 6.97
CA ILE A 345 22.94 -14.49 8.17
C ILE A 345 22.84 -12.98 7.95
N SER A 346 21.75 -12.36 8.39
CA SER A 346 21.58 -10.90 8.32
C SER A 346 21.70 -10.24 9.69
N PRO A 347 22.13 -8.96 9.78
CA PRO A 347 22.22 -8.24 11.05
C PRO A 347 20.88 -8.06 11.76
N GLU A 348 19.78 -8.08 11.02
CA GLU A 348 18.43 -7.93 11.56
C GLU A 348 17.97 -9.21 12.27
N GLU A 349 18.32 -10.36 11.72
CA GLU A 349 18.12 -11.67 12.35
C GLU A 349 19.06 -11.85 13.53
N ASN A 350 20.23 -11.24 13.44
CA ASN A 350 21.28 -11.27 14.46
C ASN A 350 21.10 -10.28 15.62
N ARG A 351 20.02 -9.53 15.69
CA ARG A 351 19.61 -8.97 16.99
C ARG A 351 19.60 -10.06 18.06
N SER A 352 19.37 -11.30 17.62
CA SER A 352 19.35 -12.50 18.45
C SER A 352 20.66 -13.30 18.50
N ASN A 353 21.55 -13.26 17.48
CA ASN A 353 22.44 -14.40 17.20
C ASN A 353 23.88 -14.07 16.80
N LEU A 354 24.51 -12.98 17.22
CA LEU A 354 25.91 -12.77 16.84
C LEU A 354 26.90 -13.32 17.85
N LEU A 355 27.52 -14.40 17.46
CA LEU A 355 28.95 -14.64 17.68
C LEU A 355 29.63 -14.57 16.32
N VAL A 356 30.24 -13.44 16.01
CA VAL A 356 31.19 -13.36 14.92
C VAL A 356 32.60 -13.39 15.56
N ASN A 357 33.01 -14.56 15.92
CA ASN A 357 34.42 -14.88 15.99
C ASN A 357 34.59 -15.99 14.99
N GLU A 358 35.15 -15.67 13.87
CA GLU A 358 35.99 -16.52 13.04
C GLU A 358 35.78 -16.32 11.53
N THR A 359 36.91 -16.33 10.86
CA THR A 359 37.30 -16.12 9.48
C THR A 359 36.70 -17.10 8.46
N PHE A 360 35.62 -17.82 8.80
CA PHE A 360 35.11 -18.87 7.92
C PHE A 360 33.83 -18.47 7.19
N LYS A 361 33.77 -18.72 5.88
CA LYS A 361 32.57 -18.69 5.06
C LYS A 361 31.63 -19.81 5.46
N LEU A 362 30.89 -19.62 6.55
CA LEU A 362 29.93 -20.61 7.02
C LEU A 362 28.66 -20.52 6.19
N LYS A 363 28.26 -21.65 5.61
CA LYS A 363 27.02 -21.73 4.82
C LYS A 363 25.82 -21.81 5.72
N THR A 364 24.88 -20.89 5.57
CA THR A 364 23.61 -20.90 6.29
C THR A 364 22.46 -20.91 5.28
N TYR A 365 21.51 -21.78 5.52
CA TYR A 365 20.20 -21.78 4.85
C TYR A 365 19.14 -21.50 5.90
N LYS A 366 18.15 -20.71 5.53
CA LYS A 366 17.05 -20.32 6.42
C LYS A 366 15.71 -20.38 5.71
N ILE A 367 14.70 -20.77 6.45
CA ILE A 367 13.30 -20.70 6.04
C ILE A 367 12.44 -20.36 7.26
N GLY A 368 11.43 -19.54 7.05
CA GLY A 368 10.55 -19.17 8.14
C GLY A 368 9.19 -18.70 7.67
N ALA A 369 8.28 -18.67 8.62
CA ALA A 369 6.93 -18.18 8.43
C ALA A 369 6.49 -17.34 9.62
N GLY A 370 5.54 -16.45 9.41
CA GLY A 370 4.98 -15.62 10.47
C GLY A 370 3.56 -15.18 10.15
N TYR A 371 2.85 -14.78 11.18
CA TYR A 371 1.51 -14.22 11.08
C TYR A 371 1.39 -12.98 11.95
N ASN A 372 0.96 -11.89 11.34
CA ASN A 372 0.58 -10.66 12.02
C ASN A 372 -0.93 -10.50 11.92
N PHE A 373 -1.56 -10.09 13.01
CA PHE A 373 -2.99 -9.78 13.01
C PHE A 373 -3.31 -8.65 13.98
N SER A 374 -4.35 -7.89 13.65
CA SER A 374 -4.82 -6.77 14.45
C SER A 374 -6.16 -7.08 15.13
N VAL A 375 -6.30 -6.65 16.38
CA VAL A 375 -7.54 -6.72 17.14
C VAL A 375 -7.93 -5.31 17.54
N LYS A 376 -9.18 -4.91 17.23
CA LYS A 376 -9.68 -3.54 17.46
C LYS A 376 -8.70 -2.47 16.90
N ARG A 377 -8.08 -2.74 15.75
CA ARG A 377 -7.16 -1.88 14.98
C ARG A 377 -5.89 -1.45 15.70
N THR A 378 -5.93 -1.29 17.02
CA THR A 378 -4.81 -0.73 17.82
C THR A 378 -4.00 -1.77 18.56
N ASN A 379 -4.45 -3.02 18.63
CA ASN A 379 -3.71 -4.11 19.25
C ASN A 379 -3.19 -5.04 18.15
N ILE A 380 -1.88 -5.07 17.96
CA ILE A 380 -1.23 -5.85 16.91
C ILE A 380 -0.47 -6.99 17.59
N PHE A 381 -0.75 -8.20 17.16
CA PHE A 381 -0.07 -9.42 17.60
C PHE A 381 0.75 -9.98 16.44
N SER A 382 1.91 -10.53 16.75
CA SER A 382 2.76 -11.23 15.80
C SER A 382 3.27 -12.52 16.39
N VAL A 383 3.37 -13.54 15.55
CA VAL A 383 4.08 -14.78 15.83
C VAL A 383 4.90 -15.16 14.61
N SER A 384 6.14 -15.56 14.82
CA SER A 384 6.98 -16.07 13.73
C SER A 384 7.84 -17.22 14.20
N ALA A 385 8.15 -18.11 13.27
CA ALA A 385 9.10 -19.18 13.46
C ALA A 385 10.11 -19.19 12.32
N MET A 386 11.37 -19.41 12.64
CA MET A 386 12.47 -19.48 11.70
C MET A 386 13.32 -20.71 11.98
N TYR A 387 13.66 -21.43 10.93
CA TYR A 387 14.60 -22.54 10.96
C TYR A 387 15.85 -22.15 10.19
N PHE A 388 17.01 -22.46 10.80
CA PHE A 388 18.32 -22.30 10.18
C PHE A 388 19.05 -23.64 10.18
N ASN A 389 19.65 -23.97 9.05
CA ASN A 389 20.68 -24.98 8.96
C ASN A 389 22.00 -24.27 8.66
N GLN A 390 22.89 -24.24 9.65
CA GLN A 390 24.11 -23.44 9.58
C GLN A 390 25.35 -24.26 9.88
N GLU A 391 26.35 -24.01 9.09
CA GLU A 391 27.70 -24.52 9.35
C GLU A 391 28.29 -23.62 10.45
N TYR A 392 28.60 -24.19 11.61
CA TYR A 392 29.16 -23.46 12.75
C TYR A 392 30.66 -23.75 12.97
N ARG A 393 31.18 -24.80 12.29
CA ARG A 393 32.60 -25.13 12.10
C ARG A 393 32.79 -25.70 10.70
N PRO A 394 34.02 -25.71 10.16
CA PRO A 394 34.28 -26.31 8.86
C PRO A 394 33.78 -27.76 8.78
N ASN A 395 32.82 -28.01 7.86
CA ASN A 395 32.12 -29.28 7.65
C ASN A 395 31.21 -29.78 8.78
N GLU A 396 31.00 -28.99 9.84
CA GLU A 396 30.05 -29.31 10.91
C GLU A 396 28.81 -28.41 10.81
N LYS A 397 27.64 -29.02 10.76
CA LYS A 397 26.35 -28.33 10.64
C LYS A 397 25.51 -28.56 11.88
N GLY A 398 24.80 -27.54 12.29
CA GLY A 398 23.77 -27.54 13.32
C GLY A 398 22.50 -26.87 12.85
N ASN A 399 21.43 -27.16 13.57
CA ASN A 399 20.12 -26.56 13.32
C ASN A 399 19.78 -25.62 14.47
N GLN A 400 19.12 -24.51 14.10
CA GLN A 400 18.58 -23.55 15.04
C GLN A 400 17.10 -23.33 14.74
N PHE A 401 16.30 -23.24 15.77
CA PHE A 401 14.88 -22.93 15.71
C PHE A 401 14.59 -21.68 16.52
N ASP A 402 14.12 -20.64 15.88
CA ASP A 402 13.71 -19.41 16.52
C ASP A 402 12.19 -19.29 16.52
N ILE A 403 11.62 -18.90 17.65
CA ILE A 403 10.21 -18.51 17.75
C ILE A 403 10.17 -17.12 18.36
N THR A 404 9.39 -16.22 17.75
CA THR A 404 9.21 -14.85 18.26
C THR A 404 7.72 -14.54 18.40
N PHE A 405 7.37 -13.98 19.55
CA PHE A 405 6.05 -13.42 19.83
C PHE A 405 6.18 -11.91 20.00
N GLY A 406 5.20 -11.18 19.48
CA GLY A 406 5.15 -9.73 19.63
C GLY A 406 3.74 -9.23 19.93
N TYR A 407 3.65 -8.18 20.74
CA TYR A 407 2.44 -7.41 20.94
C TYR A 407 2.78 -5.92 20.84
N THR A 408 1.96 -5.18 20.10
CA THR A 408 2.09 -3.73 19.97
C THR A 408 0.73 -3.08 20.17
N LYS A 409 0.68 -2.09 21.08
CA LYS A 409 -0.47 -1.22 21.31
C LYS A 409 -0.22 0.13 20.66
N LYS A 410 -1.06 0.55 19.71
CA LYS A 410 -1.09 1.90 19.13
C LYS A 410 -2.10 2.80 19.87
N PHE A 411 -1.80 4.11 19.99
CA PHE A 411 -2.66 5.11 20.65
C PHE A 411 -2.29 6.55 20.25
#